data_34548041ec25b9b94a3f3c20a8d4b3ba
#
_entry.id   34548041ec25b9b94a3f3c20a8d4b3ba
#
_cell.length_a   1.000
_cell.length_b   1.000
_cell.length_c   1.000
_cell.angle_alpha   90.00
_cell.angle_beta   90.00
_cell.angle_gamma   90.00
#
_symmetry.space_group_name_H-M   'P 1'
#
loop_
_entity.id
_entity.type
_entity.pdbx_description
1 polymer ?
#
loop_
_entity_poly.entity_id
_entity_poly.type
_entity_poly.pdbx_seq_one_letter_code
_entity_poly.pdbx_strand_id
1 'polypeptide(L)'
;MSTVSWTEDHTSRTARWHSENGASAPDSIVVVNDATTADAACRLARAGTGLLWRGDFHNARQLLRAMGRRVERQGPLDDDPAEAFRRYRASRRRRAQVLGKLLVLLEDDHSLALRRAPDVRRACTEAYGAPQGSTVIPLTGLLGVLGAAQWREKGVYVPALDDRIHAHYGVFSPVRGEYVGLVAAAPLPARADIAFDLGTGTGVLAALLARRGCGRITATDNSLRALACARANLDRLGLSSVDVHGPALFPDGEADLIVCNPPWLPGTPTSALESGVYDENSSMLHDFLSGLRAHLRPGGEGWLILSDLPERLGLRTRSELLDRITTAGLHITAQLDTRPTHTRANDPNSPFATARAAETTSLYRLVPR
;
A
#
# COMPACT_ATOMS: atom_id res chain seq x y z
N MET A 1 -3.76 -16.89 -16.45
CA MET A 1 -2.86 -15.75 -16.74
C MET A 1 -3.01 -15.39 -18.19
N SER A 2 -3.09 -14.09 -18.54
CA SER A 2 -3.22 -13.64 -19.93
C SER A 2 -1.86 -13.65 -20.63
N THR A 3 -1.86 -13.86 -21.93
CA THR A 3 -0.70 -13.82 -22.81
C THR A 3 -0.84 -12.64 -23.75
N VAL A 4 0.26 -12.01 -24.08
CA VAL A 4 0.33 -10.94 -25.10
C VAL A 4 1.17 -11.40 -26.29
N SER A 5 0.87 -10.85 -27.46
CA SER A 5 1.61 -11.13 -28.69
C SER A 5 1.99 -9.83 -29.39
N TRP A 6 3.10 -9.85 -30.11
CA TRP A 6 3.57 -8.75 -30.94
C TRP A 6 4.41 -9.28 -32.11
N THR A 7 4.61 -8.44 -33.11
CA THR A 7 5.52 -8.73 -34.22
C THR A 7 6.82 -7.96 -34.05
N GLU A 8 7.93 -8.64 -34.13
CA GLU A 8 9.28 -8.09 -34.08
C GLU A 8 10.14 -8.78 -35.14
N ASP A 9 10.80 -8.01 -36.01
CA ASP A 9 11.64 -8.52 -37.11
C ASP A 9 10.91 -9.57 -37.98
N HIS A 10 9.64 -9.25 -38.37
CA HIS A 10 8.73 -10.13 -39.13
C HIS A 10 8.38 -11.45 -38.42
N THR A 11 8.70 -11.62 -37.16
CA THR A 11 8.41 -12.80 -36.37
C THR A 11 7.35 -12.50 -35.33
N SER A 12 6.32 -13.35 -35.21
CA SER A 12 5.35 -13.28 -34.13
C SER A 12 5.98 -13.81 -32.84
N ARG A 13 5.92 -13.01 -31.79
CA ARG A 13 6.41 -13.35 -30.44
C ARG A 13 5.28 -13.31 -29.45
N THR A 14 5.39 -14.13 -28.40
CA THR A 14 4.42 -14.20 -27.31
C THR A 14 5.13 -14.19 -25.97
N ALA A 15 4.51 -13.63 -24.95
CA ALA A 15 4.96 -13.71 -23.56
C ALA A 15 3.76 -13.61 -22.62
N ARG A 16 3.97 -13.94 -21.36
CA ARG A 16 2.98 -13.75 -20.30
C ARG A 16 2.76 -12.25 -20.07
N TRP A 17 1.56 -11.89 -19.69
CA TRP A 17 1.24 -10.54 -19.20
C TRP A 17 1.19 -10.52 -17.68
N HIS A 18 1.87 -9.55 -17.07
CA HIS A 18 1.73 -9.31 -15.64
C HIS A 18 1.59 -7.81 -15.35
N SER A 19 0.62 -7.47 -14.52
CA SER A 19 0.40 -6.12 -14.03
C SER A 19 -0.04 -6.16 -12.57
N GLU A 20 0.75 -5.56 -11.69
CA GLU A 20 0.49 -5.52 -10.26
C GLU A 20 -0.77 -4.77 -9.85
N ASN A 21 -1.25 -3.87 -10.68
CA ASN A 21 -2.50 -3.14 -10.45
C ASN A 21 -3.71 -3.79 -11.12
N GLY A 22 -3.59 -5.03 -11.56
CA GLY A 22 -4.68 -5.78 -12.21
C GLY A 22 -5.10 -5.22 -13.57
N ALA A 23 -4.28 -4.34 -14.19
CA ALA A 23 -4.59 -3.81 -15.51
C ALA A 23 -4.63 -4.93 -16.55
N SER A 24 -5.66 -4.93 -17.41
CA SER A 24 -5.75 -5.84 -18.54
C SER A 24 -4.57 -5.68 -19.49
N ALA A 25 -4.23 -6.77 -20.18
CA ALA A 25 -3.26 -6.74 -21.27
C ALA A 25 -3.66 -5.67 -22.31
N PRO A 26 -2.72 -4.99 -22.96
CA PRO A 26 -3.03 -4.09 -24.06
C PRO A 26 -3.57 -4.89 -25.25
N ASP A 27 -4.51 -4.29 -26.01
CA ASP A 27 -5.13 -4.91 -27.20
C ASP A 27 -4.13 -5.13 -28.33
N SER A 28 -3.10 -4.29 -28.39
CA SER A 28 -2.02 -4.37 -29.37
C SER A 28 -0.70 -3.93 -28.73
N ILE A 29 0.41 -4.46 -29.23
CA ILE A 29 1.75 -4.07 -28.82
C ILE A 29 2.56 -3.68 -30.04
N VAL A 30 3.25 -2.54 -29.95
CA VAL A 30 4.27 -2.09 -30.92
C VAL A 30 5.63 -2.02 -30.26
N VAL A 31 6.64 -2.43 -31.01
CA VAL A 31 8.04 -2.29 -30.56
C VAL A 31 8.49 -0.84 -30.77
N VAL A 32 9.10 -0.27 -29.72
CA VAL A 32 9.58 1.12 -29.70
C VAL A 32 11.00 1.19 -29.17
N ASN A 33 11.73 2.24 -29.52
CA ASN A 33 13.14 2.40 -29.18
C ASN A 33 13.51 3.87 -28.90
N ASP A 34 14.81 4.15 -28.84
CA ASP A 34 15.38 5.48 -28.53
C ASP A 34 14.93 6.62 -29.47
N ALA A 35 14.44 6.31 -30.68
CA ALA A 35 13.90 7.30 -31.60
C ALA A 35 12.44 7.73 -31.28
N THR A 36 11.78 7.06 -30.34
CA THR A 36 10.37 7.31 -30.02
C THR A 36 10.20 8.59 -29.22
N THR A 37 9.45 9.53 -29.78
CA THR A 37 9.15 10.78 -29.08
C THR A 37 8.06 10.61 -28.03
N ALA A 38 8.08 11.44 -26.98
CA ALA A 38 7.08 11.38 -25.92
C ALA A 38 5.65 11.70 -26.41
N ASP A 39 5.50 12.51 -27.46
CA ASP A 39 4.19 12.84 -28.05
C ASP A 39 3.61 11.64 -28.81
N ALA A 40 4.44 10.94 -29.60
CA ALA A 40 4.05 9.71 -30.26
C ALA A 40 3.70 8.62 -29.25
N ALA A 41 4.52 8.44 -28.21
CA ALA A 41 4.29 7.49 -27.14
C ALA A 41 2.96 7.77 -26.40
N CYS A 42 2.70 9.01 -26.01
CA CYS A 42 1.44 9.39 -25.34
C CYS A 42 0.21 9.19 -26.25
N ARG A 43 0.31 9.47 -27.54
CA ARG A 43 -0.79 9.25 -28.49
C ARG A 43 -1.14 7.75 -28.58
N LEU A 44 -0.15 6.89 -28.80
CA LEU A 44 -0.33 5.43 -28.87
C LEU A 44 -0.87 4.85 -27.55
N ALA A 45 -0.27 5.26 -26.43
CA ALA A 45 -0.70 4.81 -25.12
C ALA A 45 -2.16 5.18 -24.79
N ARG A 46 -2.60 6.40 -25.19
CA ARG A 46 -4.00 6.82 -25.04
C ARG A 46 -4.96 6.04 -25.94
N ALA A 47 -4.48 5.55 -27.09
CA ALA A 47 -5.24 4.66 -27.96
C ALA A 47 -5.29 3.20 -27.47
N GLY A 48 -4.69 2.90 -26.29
CA GLY A 48 -4.69 1.55 -25.72
C GLY A 48 -3.49 0.68 -26.09
N THR A 49 -2.64 1.13 -27.04
CA THR A 49 -1.48 0.38 -27.54
C THR A 49 -0.38 0.27 -26.49
N GLY A 50 0.11 -0.95 -26.26
CA GLY A 50 1.31 -1.21 -25.48
C GLY A 50 2.58 -0.86 -26.27
N LEU A 51 3.54 -0.25 -25.62
CA LEU A 51 4.80 0.21 -26.20
C LEU A 51 5.95 -0.65 -25.63
N LEU A 52 6.31 -1.73 -26.31
CA LEU A 52 7.38 -2.61 -25.87
C LEU A 52 8.75 -1.99 -26.19
N TRP A 53 9.46 -1.64 -25.15
CA TRP A 53 10.74 -0.93 -25.25
C TRP A 53 11.88 -1.88 -25.59
N ARG A 54 12.69 -1.49 -26.59
CA ARG A 54 13.89 -2.20 -27.04
C ARG A 54 15.15 -1.31 -27.09
N GLY A 55 15.05 -0.06 -26.64
CA GLY A 55 16.17 0.87 -26.57
C GLY A 55 16.95 0.77 -25.27
N ASP A 56 17.62 1.85 -24.93
CA ASP A 56 18.39 2.00 -23.71
C ASP A 56 17.49 2.17 -22.47
N PHE A 57 17.83 1.52 -21.39
CA PHE A 57 17.04 1.56 -20.14
C PHE A 57 16.91 2.96 -19.53
N HIS A 58 17.99 3.75 -19.57
CA HIS A 58 17.92 5.12 -19.07
C HIS A 58 17.02 6.02 -19.94
N ASN A 59 17.04 5.79 -21.27
CA ASN A 59 16.16 6.50 -22.18
C ASN A 59 14.70 6.10 -21.99
N ALA A 60 14.40 4.82 -21.71
CA ALA A 60 13.05 4.39 -21.29
C ALA A 60 12.54 5.18 -20.08
N ARG A 61 13.38 5.35 -19.06
CA ARG A 61 13.04 6.15 -17.87
C ARG A 61 12.84 7.62 -18.18
N GLN A 62 13.65 8.20 -19.09
CA GLN A 62 13.47 9.58 -19.53
C GLN A 62 12.18 9.75 -20.33
N LEU A 63 11.87 8.81 -21.23
CA LEU A 63 10.62 8.80 -21.97
C LEU A 63 9.42 8.71 -21.02
N LEU A 64 9.46 7.82 -20.04
CA LEU A 64 8.41 7.68 -19.03
C LEU A 64 8.16 8.99 -18.26
N ARG A 65 9.24 9.68 -17.86
CA ARG A 65 9.14 10.99 -17.19
C ARG A 65 8.55 12.06 -18.12
N ALA A 66 8.97 12.08 -19.40
CA ALA A 66 8.46 13.01 -20.39
C ALA A 66 6.98 12.78 -20.70
N MET A 67 6.54 11.51 -20.81
CA MET A 67 5.12 11.14 -20.88
C MET A 67 4.36 11.64 -19.66
N GLY A 68 4.91 11.42 -18.46
CA GLY A 68 4.32 11.86 -17.18
C GLY A 68 4.00 13.35 -17.18
N ARG A 69 4.94 14.21 -17.57
CA ARG A 69 4.73 15.67 -17.65
C ARG A 69 3.65 16.07 -18.66
N ARG A 70 3.41 15.28 -19.72
CA ARG A 70 2.38 15.53 -20.74
C ARG A 70 0.98 15.11 -20.30
N VAL A 71 0.91 14.17 -19.38
CA VAL A 71 -0.37 13.68 -18.84
C VAL A 71 -0.83 14.52 -17.65
N GLU A 72 0.07 15.22 -17.00
CA GLU A 72 -0.11 15.91 -15.71
C GLU A 72 -0.78 17.31 -15.79
N ARG A 73 -1.48 17.65 -16.85
CA ARG A 73 -2.27 18.90 -16.88
C ARG A 73 -3.45 18.79 -15.93
N GLN A 74 -3.23 19.16 -14.67
CA GLN A 74 -4.30 19.37 -13.70
C GLN A 74 -4.90 20.77 -13.95
N GLY A 75 -6.22 20.84 -14.07
CA GLY A 75 -6.97 22.09 -13.92
C GLY A 75 -6.92 22.60 -12.48
N PRO A 76 -7.43 23.79 -12.20
CA PRO A 76 -7.55 24.33 -10.86
C PRO A 76 -8.29 23.31 -9.97
N LEU A 77 -7.88 23.26 -8.68
CA LEU A 77 -8.59 22.46 -7.67
C LEU A 77 -9.98 23.07 -7.47
N ASP A 78 -10.95 22.22 -7.24
CA ASP A 78 -12.31 22.63 -6.90
C ASP A 78 -12.35 23.22 -5.49
N ASP A 79 -13.27 24.12 -5.22
CA ASP A 79 -13.49 24.68 -3.89
C ASP A 79 -14.09 23.63 -2.92
N ASP A 80 -14.79 22.60 -3.45
CA ASP A 80 -15.21 21.42 -2.67
C ASP A 80 -14.05 20.43 -2.52
N PRO A 81 -13.53 20.20 -1.30
CA PRO A 81 -12.43 19.27 -1.06
C PRO A 81 -12.72 17.83 -1.50
N ALA A 82 -13.96 17.35 -1.36
CA ALA A 82 -14.34 16.01 -1.76
C ALA A 82 -14.31 15.86 -3.29
N GLU A 83 -14.80 16.85 -4.03
CA GLU A 83 -14.73 16.85 -5.48
C GLU A 83 -13.30 17.00 -5.99
N ALA A 84 -12.49 17.87 -5.36
CA ALA A 84 -11.07 18.01 -5.63
C ALA A 84 -10.34 16.66 -5.45
N PHE A 85 -10.66 15.92 -4.39
CA PHE A 85 -10.10 14.59 -4.14
C PHE A 85 -10.52 13.57 -5.22
N ARG A 86 -11.81 13.52 -5.58
CA ARG A 86 -12.32 12.63 -6.65
C ARG A 86 -11.63 12.91 -7.99
N ARG A 87 -11.49 14.17 -8.38
CA ARG A 87 -10.78 14.59 -9.60
C ARG A 87 -9.30 14.24 -9.56
N TYR A 88 -8.64 14.44 -8.43
CA TYR A 88 -7.25 14.03 -8.24
C TYR A 88 -7.10 12.52 -8.44
N ARG A 89 -7.95 11.70 -7.80
CA ARG A 89 -7.92 10.23 -7.97
C ARG A 89 -8.17 9.82 -9.42
N ALA A 90 -9.12 10.42 -10.10
CA ALA A 90 -9.39 10.17 -11.52
C ALA A 90 -8.20 10.55 -12.41
N SER A 91 -7.53 11.67 -12.12
CA SER A 91 -6.31 12.09 -12.82
C SER A 91 -5.16 11.10 -12.60
N ARG A 92 -4.94 10.65 -11.35
CA ARG A 92 -3.92 9.64 -11.01
C ARG A 92 -4.19 8.33 -11.73
N ARG A 93 -5.44 7.87 -11.78
CA ARG A 93 -5.84 6.65 -12.50
C ARG A 93 -5.53 6.78 -14.00
N ARG A 94 -5.95 7.89 -14.65
CA ARG A 94 -5.64 8.15 -16.08
C ARG A 94 -4.14 8.19 -16.33
N ARG A 95 -3.38 8.84 -15.46
CA ARG A 95 -1.92 8.88 -15.55
C ARG A 95 -1.34 7.47 -15.48
N ALA A 96 -1.75 6.66 -14.50
CA ALA A 96 -1.29 5.28 -14.35
C ALA A 96 -1.62 4.42 -15.58
N GLN A 97 -2.83 4.57 -16.16
CA GLN A 97 -3.22 3.88 -17.39
C GLN A 97 -2.32 4.21 -18.58
N VAL A 98 -2.02 5.50 -18.81
CA VAL A 98 -1.16 5.91 -19.93
C VAL A 98 0.29 5.48 -19.71
N LEU A 99 0.85 5.71 -18.52
CA LEU A 99 2.24 5.37 -18.22
C LEU A 99 2.46 3.85 -18.13
N GLY A 100 1.44 3.10 -17.72
CA GLY A 100 1.44 1.65 -17.70
C GLY A 100 1.49 1.00 -19.08
N LYS A 101 1.33 1.77 -20.16
CA LYS A 101 1.47 1.27 -21.53
C LYS A 101 2.93 1.26 -22.02
N LEU A 102 3.89 1.87 -21.34
CA LEU A 102 5.31 1.68 -21.62
C LEU A 102 5.78 0.40 -20.95
N LEU A 103 6.16 -0.59 -21.75
CA LEU A 103 6.35 -1.98 -21.36
C LEU A 103 7.81 -2.39 -21.51
N VAL A 104 8.20 -3.39 -20.72
CA VAL A 104 9.47 -4.09 -20.85
C VAL A 104 9.23 -5.59 -20.81
N LEU A 105 10.14 -6.37 -21.42
CA LEU A 105 10.15 -7.83 -21.37
C LEU A 105 11.16 -8.29 -20.32
N LEU A 106 10.72 -9.02 -19.34
CA LEU A 106 11.56 -9.85 -18.50
C LEU A 106 11.75 -11.19 -19.19
N GLU A 107 12.98 -11.63 -19.31
CA GLU A 107 13.34 -12.93 -19.89
C GLU A 107 12.99 -14.08 -18.92
N ASP A 108 13.24 -15.31 -19.35
CA ASP A 108 12.86 -16.54 -18.62
C ASP A 108 13.52 -16.68 -17.23
N ASP A 109 14.54 -15.90 -16.93
CA ASP A 109 15.25 -15.84 -15.64
C ASP A 109 14.99 -14.51 -14.88
N HIS A 110 14.00 -13.72 -15.30
CA HIS A 110 13.75 -12.34 -14.87
C HIS A 110 14.84 -11.34 -15.28
N SER A 111 15.81 -11.67 -16.11
CA SER A 111 16.75 -10.68 -16.62
C SER A 111 16.06 -9.68 -17.55
N LEU A 112 16.68 -8.52 -17.72
CA LEU A 112 16.18 -7.44 -18.57
C LEU A 112 17.20 -7.18 -19.69
N ALA A 113 16.93 -7.69 -20.89
CA ALA A 113 17.81 -7.59 -22.06
C ALA A 113 17.75 -6.19 -22.71
N LEU A 114 18.03 -5.15 -21.93
CA LEU A 114 18.13 -3.76 -22.41
C LEU A 114 19.52 -3.20 -22.15
N ARG A 115 20.00 -2.36 -23.05
CA ARG A 115 21.29 -1.67 -22.87
C ARG A 115 21.26 -0.84 -21.59
N ARG A 116 22.33 -0.93 -20.79
CA ARG A 116 22.51 -0.23 -19.51
C ARG A 116 21.41 -0.53 -18.46
N ALA A 117 20.71 -1.65 -18.57
CA ALA A 117 19.79 -2.09 -17.54
C ALA A 117 20.55 -2.56 -16.29
N PRO A 118 20.03 -2.28 -15.08
CA PRO A 118 20.55 -2.93 -13.88
C PRO A 118 20.18 -4.41 -13.87
N ASP A 119 20.85 -5.20 -13.03
CA ASP A 119 20.37 -6.55 -12.73
C ASP A 119 19.09 -6.46 -11.89
N VAL A 120 17.99 -6.96 -12.43
CA VAL A 120 16.66 -6.87 -11.81
C VAL A 120 16.19 -8.22 -11.26
N ARG A 121 16.94 -9.32 -11.49
CA ARG A 121 16.51 -10.69 -11.21
C ARG A 121 16.13 -10.90 -9.76
N ARG A 122 17.00 -10.49 -8.83
CA ARG A 122 16.72 -10.62 -7.39
C ARG A 122 15.46 -9.84 -7.00
N ALA A 123 15.36 -8.58 -7.40
CA ALA A 123 14.21 -7.73 -7.06
C ALA A 123 12.90 -8.28 -7.64
N CYS A 124 12.93 -8.76 -8.89
CA CYS A 124 11.78 -9.39 -9.54
C CYS A 124 11.39 -10.71 -8.87
N THR A 125 12.37 -11.56 -8.49
CA THR A 125 12.09 -12.80 -7.78
C THR A 125 11.49 -12.55 -6.40
N GLU A 126 11.96 -11.54 -5.68
CA GLU A 126 11.38 -11.12 -4.38
C GLU A 126 9.94 -10.58 -4.52
N ALA A 127 9.63 -9.90 -5.64
CA ALA A 127 8.31 -9.30 -5.85
C ALA A 127 7.30 -10.25 -6.50
N TYR A 128 7.73 -11.07 -7.45
CA TYR A 128 6.87 -11.88 -8.32
C TYR A 128 6.99 -13.38 -8.09
N GLY A 129 7.95 -13.83 -7.26
CA GLY A 129 8.27 -15.23 -7.07
C GLY A 129 9.26 -15.75 -8.12
N ALA A 130 9.43 -17.09 -8.17
CA ALA A 130 10.32 -17.74 -9.14
C ALA A 130 9.87 -17.45 -10.59
N PRO A 131 10.83 -17.31 -11.53
CA PRO A 131 10.51 -17.12 -12.94
C PRO A 131 9.64 -18.26 -13.49
N GLN A 132 8.69 -17.91 -14.35
CA GLN A 132 7.76 -18.87 -14.97
C GLN A 132 7.65 -18.67 -16.48
N GLY A 133 8.73 -18.23 -17.12
CA GLY A 133 8.79 -17.87 -18.52
C GLY A 133 8.79 -16.36 -18.77
N SER A 134 9.10 -15.97 -19.98
CA SER A 134 9.20 -14.56 -20.35
C SER A 134 7.90 -13.80 -20.10
N THR A 135 8.02 -12.59 -19.54
CA THR A 135 6.87 -11.85 -19.04
C THR A 135 6.98 -10.37 -19.43
N VAL A 136 5.94 -9.86 -20.09
CA VAL A 136 5.79 -8.42 -20.38
C VAL A 136 5.15 -7.75 -19.18
N ILE A 137 5.80 -6.69 -18.70
CA ILE A 137 5.33 -5.88 -17.57
C ILE A 137 5.39 -4.39 -17.88
N PRO A 138 4.57 -3.54 -17.23
CA PRO A 138 4.75 -2.09 -17.27
C PRO A 138 6.11 -1.68 -16.67
N LEU A 139 6.82 -0.76 -17.35
CA LEU A 139 8.07 -0.19 -16.82
C LEU A 139 7.84 0.49 -15.46
N THR A 140 6.68 1.10 -15.25
CA THR A 140 6.30 1.67 -13.93
C THR A 140 6.28 0.61 -12.83
N GLY A 141 5.82 -0.61 -13.13
CA GLY A 141 5.83 -1.75 -12.21
C GLY A 141 7.26 -2.16 -11.87
N LEU A 142 8.11 -2.36 -12.89
CA LEU A 142 9.53 -2.69 -12.68
C LEU A 142 10.26 -1.65 -11.82
N LEU A 143 10.05 -0.35 -12.09
CA LEU A 143 10.66 0.72 -11.29
C LEU A 143 10.15 0.72 -9.85
N GLY A 144 8.89 0.36 -9.64
CA GLY A 144 8.31 0.15 -8.30
C GLY A 144 8.99 -1.00 -7.55
N VAL A 145 9.19 -2.14 -8.23
CA VAL A 145 9.90 -3.31 -7.68
C VAL A 145 11.33 -2.96 -7.28
N LEU A 146 12.08 -2.30 -8.16
CA LEU A 146 13.46 -1.88 -7.88
C LEU A 146 13.54 -0.90 -6.70
N GLY A 147 12.60 0.07 -6.65
CA GLY A 147 12.51 0.99 -5.52
C GLY A 147 12.19 0.29 -4.21
N ALA A 148 11.24 -0.64 -4.22
CA ALA A 148 10.87 -1.41 -3.02
C ALA A 148 12.02 -2.32 -2.53
N ALA A 149 12.77 -2.97 -3.42
CA ALA A 149 13.93 -3.77 -3.06
C ALA A 149 15.00 -2.94 -2.35
N GLN A 150 15.31 -1.72 -2.84
CA GLN A 150 16.24 -0.80 -2.18
C GLN A 150 15.74 -0.36 -0.79
N TRP A 151 14.45 -0.05 -0.67
CA TRP A 151 13.85 0.30 0.63
C TRP A 151 13.83 -0.87 1.60
N ARG A 152 13.52 -2.08 1.11
CA ARG A 152 13.56 -3.31 1.90
C ARG A 152 14.98 -3.58 2.43
N GLU A 153 16.01 -3.46 1.60
CA GLU A 153 17.40 -3.65 2.02
C GLU A 153 17.80 -2.67 3.12
N LYS A 154 17.45 -1.39 2.96
CA LYS A 154 17.74 -0.35 3.93
C LYS A 154 16.94 -0.49 5.23
N GLY A 155 15.68 -0.91 5.14
CA GLY A 155 14.70 -0.91 6.23
C GLY A 155 14.33 0.49 6.71
N VAL A 156 13.20 0.61 7.40
CA VAL A 156 12.72 1.83 8.06
C VAL A 156 12.97 1.71 9.55
N TYR A 157 13.77 2.62 10.11
CA TYR A 157 13.97 2.68 11.55
C TYR A 157 12.68 3.10 12.25
N VAL A 158 12.27 2.35 13.26
CA VAL A 158 11.08 2.58 14.07
C VAL A 158 11.53 2.87 15.50
N PRO A 159 11.52 4.14 15.94
CA PRO A 159 12.05 4.53 17.25
C PRO A 159 11.45 3.75 18.42
N ALA A 160 10.14 3.45 18.36
CA ALA A 160 9.44 2.71 19.41
C ALA A 160 9.87 1.24 19.53
N LEU A 161 10.51 0.67 18.49
CA LEU A 161 11.11 -0.67 18.50
C LEU A 161 12.61 -0.64 18.73
N ASP A 162 13.24 0.52 18.61
CA ASP A 162 14.71 0.69 18.51
C ASP A 162 15.32 -0.27 17.46
N ASP A 163 14.62 -0.47 16.36
CA ASP A 163 15.01 -1.42 15.30
C ASP A 163 14.40 -1.03 13.96
N ARG A 164 14.77 -1.75 12.88
CA ARG A 164 14.29 -1.51 11.53
C ARG A 164 13.23 -2.51 11.13
N ILE A 165 12.28 -2.03 10.34
CA ILE A 165 11.26 -2.84 9.66
C ILE A 165 11.55 -2.85 8.17
N HIS A 166 11.57 -4.03 7.57
CA HIS A 166 11.90 -4.27 6.17
C HIS A 166 10.62 -4.62 5.39
N ALA A 167 10.00 -3.61 4.77
CA ALA A 167 8.77 -3.82 4.02
C ALA A 167 9.03 -4.56 2.71
N HIS A 168 8.22 -5.59 2.42
CA HIS A 168 8.22 -6.27 1.13
C HIS A 168 7.54 -5.38 0.06
N TYR A 169 7.81 -5.68 -1.23
CA TYR A 169 7.11 -5.02 -2.32
C TYR A 169 5.58 -5.13 -2.16
N GLY A 170 4.90 -4.01 -2.33
CA GLY A 170 3.44 -3.96 -2.21
C GLY A 170 2.89 -3.97 -0.79
N VAL A 171 3.74 -4.01 0.24
CA VAL A 171 3.34 -3.88 1.64
C VAL A 171 3.61 -2.46 2.14
N PHE A 172 2.63 -1.88 2.83
CA PHE A 172 2.75 -0.52 3.35
C PHE A 172 3.86 -0.42 4.40
N SER A 173 4.81 0.49 4.16
CA SER A 173 5.96 0.68 5.05
C SER A 173 5.64 1.70 6.16
N PRO A 174 6.07 1.49 7.43
CA PRO A 174 5.80 2.40 8.55
C PRO A 174 6.66 3.68 8.51
N VAL A 175 6.78 4.31 7.32
CA VAL A 175 7.49 5.58 7.15
C VAL A 175 6.80 6.72 7.90
N ARG A 176 5.47 6.65 8.02
CA ARG A 176 4.67 7.51 8.90
C ARG A 176 4.60 6.83 10.26
N GLY A 177 5.57 7.10 11.13
CA GLY A 177 5.73 6.42 12.42
C GLY A 177 4.82 6.93 13.54
N GLU A 178 4.04 8.01 13.32
CA GLU A 178 3.21 8.63 14.35
C GLU A 178 2.18 7.68 14.97
N TYR A 179 1.56 6.81 14.18
CA TYR A 179 0.61 5.82 14.67
C TYR A 179 1.28 4.75 15.54
N VAL A 180 2.51 4.38 15.24
CA VAL A 180 3.31 3.46 16.08
C VAL A 180 3.61 4.10 17.43
N GLY A 181 3.93 5.41 17.43
CA GLY A 181 4.12 6.20 18.64
C GLY A 181 2.89 6.25 19.53
N LEU A 182 1.68 6.37 18.95
CA LEU A 182 0.43 6.32 19.71
C LEU A 182 0.25 4.97 20.41
N VAL A 183 0.47 3.86 19.70
CA VAL A 183 0.40 2.52 20.29
C VAL A 183 1.48 2.34 21.36
N ALA A 184 2.68 2.90 21.16
CA ALA A 184 3.74 2.84 22.15
C ALA A 184 3.38 3.58 23.45
N ALA A 185 2.72 4.73 23.35
CA ALA A 185 2.38 5.61 24.46
C ALA A 185 1.07 5.22 25.20
N ALA A 186 0.14 4.55 24.51
CA ALA A 186 -1.14 4.18 25.09
C ALA A 186 -0.96 3.20 26.28
N PRO A 187 -1.55 3.44 27.45
CA PRO A 187 -1.45 2.49 28.55
C PRO A 187 -2.12 1.16 28.19
N LEU A 188 -1.41 0.05 28.36
CA LEU A 188 -1.99 -1.29 28.15
C LEU A 188 -3.19 -1.51 29.10
N PRO A 189 -4.21 -2.29 28.68
CA PRO A 189 -5.26 -2.74 29.57
C PRO A 189 -4.66 -3.56 30.72
N ALA A 190 -5.42 -3.68 31.82
CA ALA A 190 -4.96 -4.40 33.03
C ALA A 190 -4.58 -5.87 32.74
N ARG A 191 -5.17 -6.45 31.70
CA ARG A 191 -4.82 -7.76 31.13
C ARG A 191 -4.47 -7.58 29.67
N ALA A 192 -3.36 -8.14 29.24
CA ALA A 192 -2.89 -8.17 27.86
C ALA A 192 -2.19 -9.52 27.58
N ASP A 193 -2.77 -10.61 28.10
CA ASP A 193 -2.23 -11.96 27.93
C ASP A 193 -2.39 -12.45 26.49
N ILE A 194 -3.49 -12.05 25.84
CA ILE A 194 -3.76 -12.34 24.43
C ILE A 194 -4.06 -11.02 23.71
N ALA A 195 -3.34 -10.78 22.63
CA ALA A 195 -3.57 -9.62 21.77
C ALA A 195 -3.69 -10.02 20.29
N PHE A 196 -4.49 -9.27 19.53
CA PHE A 196 -4.60 -9.41 18.08
C PHE A 196 -4.13 -8.12 17.39
N ASP A 197 -3.36 -8.27 16.32
CA ASP A 197 -2.98 -7.16 15.40
C ASP A 197 -3.62 -7.42 14.05
N LEU A 198 -4.70 -6.69 13.75
CA LEU A 198 -5.52 -6.90 12.56
C LEU A 198 -5.08 -5.98 11.41
N GLY A 199 -4.80 -6.59 10.25
CA GLY A 199 -4.19 -5.89 9.12
C GLY A 199 -2.73 -5.55 9.42
N THR A 200 -2.00 -6.54 9.88
CA THR A 200 -0.64 -6.39 10.46
C THR A 200 0.39 -5.80 9.49
N GLY A 201 0.18 -5.93 8.18
CA GLY A 201 1.06 -5.41 7.15
C GLY A 201 2.50 -5.89 7.30
N THR A 202 3.36 -5.04 7.81
CA THR A 202 4.78 -5.37 8.06
C THR A 202 5.04 -6.08 9.37
N GLY A 203 4.04 -6.27 10.23
CA GLY A 203 4.20 -6.80 11.58
C GLY A 203 4.65 -5.77 12.61
N VAL A 204 4.69 -4.49 12.27
CA VAL A 204 5.26 -3.45 13.15
C VAL A 204 4.49 -3.28 14.46
N LEU A 205 3.14 -3.31 14.42
CA LEU A 205 2.33 -3.18 15.63
C LEU A 205 2.38 -4.45 16.47
N ALA A 206 2.30 -5.63 15.84
CA ALA A 206 2.51 -6.91 16.53
C ALA A 206 3.87 -6.96 17.25
N ALA A 207 4.95 -6.55 16.57
CA ALA A 207 6.29 -6.45 17.15
C ALA A 207 6.33 -5.49 18.36
N LEU A 208 5.66 -4.34 18.23
CA LEU A 208 5.58 -3.37 19.32
C LEU A 208 4.82 -3.92 20.53
N LEU A 209 3.68 -4.58 20.32
CA LEU A 209 2.91 -5.20 21.39
C LEU A 209 3.73 -6.27 22.15
N ALA A 210 4.50 -7.09 21.41
CA ALA A 210 5.41 -8.07 22.00
C ALA A 210 6.49 -7.40 22.87
N ARG A 211 7.11 -6.33 22.35
CA ARG A 211 8.13 -5.56 23.10
C ARG A 211 7.55 -4.85 24.35
N ARG A 212 6.26 -4.53 24.33
CA ARG A 212 5.54 -3.95 25.46
C ARG A 212 5.09 -4.96 26.51
N GLY A 213 5.32 -6.26 26.30
CA GLY A 213 5.02 -7.31 27.25
C GLY A 213 3.62 -7.91 27.11
N CYS A 214 2.91 -7.72 25.98
CA CYS A 214 1.74 -8.54 25.67
C CYS A 214 2.17 -10.01 25.58
N GLY A 215 1.34 -10.93 26.09
CA GLY A 215 1.67 -12.34 26.18
C GLY A 215 1.74 -13.02 24.80
N ARG A 216 0.66 -13.66 24.36
CA ARG A 216 0.55 -14.24 23.02
C ARG A 216 -0.10 -13.23 22.07
N ILE A 217 0.50 -13.04 20.89
CA ILE A 217 -0.03 -12.13 19.88
C ILE A 217 -0.36 -12.92 18.62
N THR A 218 -1.58 -12.72 18.09
CA THR A 218 -1.96 -13.21 16.77
C THR A 218 -2.06 -12.05 15.83
N ALA A 219 -1.23 -12.06 14.78
CA ALA A 219 -1.19 -11.04 13.73
C ALA A 219 -1.88 -11.57 12.47
N THR A 220 -2.82 -10.82 11.91
CA THR A 220 -3.58 -11.24 10.72
C THR A 220 -3.51 -10.21 9.60
N ASP A 221 -3.66 -10.68 8.37
CA ASP A 221 -3.79 -9.84 7.17
C ASP A 221 -4.51 -10.63 6.07
N ASN A 222 -5.21 -9.93 5.18
CA ASN A 222 -5.83 -10.52 3.99
C ASN A 222 -4.83 -10.75 2.84
N SER A 223 -3.67 -10.09 2.88
CA SER A 223 -2.63 -10.18 1.87
C SER A 223 -1.59 -11.23 2.24
N LEU A 224 -1.46 -12.29 1.43
CA LEU A 224 -0.39 -13.28 1.59
C LEU A 224 1.01 -12.65 1.59
N ARG A 225 1.19 -11.55 0.86
CA ARG A 225 2.43 -10.78 0.79
C ARG A 225 2.72 -10.05 2.11
N ALA A 226 1.69 -9.49 2.73
CA ALA A 226 1.78 -8.89 4.06
C ALA A 226 2.10 -9.94 5.13
N LEU A 227 1.43 -11.09 5.12
CA LEU A 227 1.72 -12.19 6.04
C LEU A 227 3.17 -12.67 5.93
N ALA A 228 3.70 -12.84 4.71
CA ALA A 228 5.10 -13.21 4.49
C ALA A 228 6.06 -12.10 4.98
N CYS A 229 5.70 -10.83 4.79
CA CYS A 229 6.47 -9.68 5.27
C CYS A 229 6.50 -9.63 6.80
N ALA A 230 5.36 -9.79 7.45
CA ALA A 230 5.24 -9.80 8.91
C ALA A 230 6.10 -10.92 9.51
N ARG A 231 5.97 -12.16 9.01
CA ARG A 231 6.81 -13.29 9.46
C ARG A 231 8.29 -12.98 9.35
N ALA A 232 8.76 -12.51 8.20
CA ALA A 232 10.16 -12.18 7.98
C ALA A 232 10.69 -11.10 8.94
N ASN A 233 9.90 -10.09 9.27
CA ASN A 233 10.29 -9.06 10.25
C ASN A 233 10.28 -9.60 11.68
N LEU A 234 9.25 -10.36 12.07
CA LEU A 234 9.11 -10.92 13.42
C LEU A 234 10.21 -11.95 13.73
N ASP A 235 10.54 -12.82 12.75
CA ASP A 235 11.64 -13.77 12.85
C ASP A 235 12.98 -13.05 13.03
N ARG A 236 13.23 -12.01 12.22
CA ARG A 236 14.45 -11.18 12.32
C ARG A 236 14.56 -10.47 13.67
N LEU A 237 13.44 -10.05 14.25
CA LEU A 237 13.37 -9.41 15.57
C LEU A 237 13.42 -10.40 16.73
N GLY A 238 13.39 -11.72 16.47
CA GLY A 238 13.40 -12.77 17.49
C GLY A 238 12.12 -12.83 18.32
N LEU A 239 10.96 -12.45 17.76
CA LEU A 239 9.69 -12.33 18.48
C LEU A 239 8.83 -13.58 18.30
N SER A 240 9.20 -14.66 19.00
CA SER A 240 8.51 -15.96 18.95
C SER A 240 7.13 -15.99 19.63
N SER A 241 6.75 -14.96 20.36
CA SER A 241 5.41 -14.82 20.97
C SER A 241 4.33 -14.35 20.00
N VAL A 242 4.71 -14.07 18.72
CA VAL A 242 3.79 -13.58 17.70
C VAL A 242 3.55 -14.65 16.65
N ASP A 243 2.32 -15.11 16.55
CA ASP A 243 1.84 -16.02 15.50
C ASP A 243 1.20 -15.23 14.36
N VAL A 244 1.56 -15.53 13.09
CA VAL A 244 1.02 -14.84 11.91
C VAL A 244 0.09 -15.77 11.15
N HIS A 245 -1.21 -15.43 11.11
CA HIS A 245 -2.28 -16.20 10.50
C HIS A 245 -3.00 -15.44 9.37
N GLY A 246 -3.65 -16.16 8.48
CA GLY A 246 -4.48 -15.62 7.40
C GLY A 246 -4.39 -16.41 6.11
N PRO A 247 -5.11 -15.97 5.06
CA PRO A 247 -5.80 -14.68 4.94
C PRO A 247 -7.09 -14.58 5.79
N ALA A 248 -7.15 -13.60 6.67
CA ALA A 248 -8.33 -13.30 7.48
C ALA A 248 -8.21 -11.89 8.10
N LEU A 249 -9.33 -11.26 8.45
CA LEU A 249 -9.30 -10.07 9.29
C LEU A 249 -9.19 -10.48 10.76
N PHE A 250 -10.17 -11.19 11.30
CA PHE A 250 -10.11 -11.71 12.66
C PHE A 250 -9.57 -13.14 12.68
N PRO A 251 -8.72 -13.49 13.64
CA PRO A 251 -8.41 -14.88 13.93
C PRO A 251 -9.53 -15.50 14.77
N ASP A 252 -9.50 -16.82 14.93
CA ASP A 252 -10.40 -17.52 15.86
C ASP A 252 -10.11 -17.14 17.32
N GLY A 253 -11.16 -17.08 18.14
CA GLY A 253 -11.09 -16.86 19.58
C GLY A 253 -11.25 -15.39 20.00
N GLU A 254 -10.86 -15.11 21.24
CA GLU A 254 -11.03 -13.81 21.89
C GLU A 254 -9.70 -13.31 22.48
N ALA A 255 -9.54 -11.99 22.53
CA ALA A 255 -8.36 -11.33 23.05
C ALA A 255 -8.68 -10.29 24.13
N ASP A 256 -7.68 -9.97 24.94
CA ASP A 256 -7.74 -8.90 25.93
C ASP A 256 -7.50 -7.52 25.26
N LEU A 257 -6.76 -7.52 24.14
CA LEU A 257 -6.46 -6.33 23.35
C LEU A 257 -6.52 -6.66 21.85
N ILE A 258 -7.27 -5.87 21.09
CA ILE A 258 -7.32 -5.98 19.63
C ILE A 258 -6.94 -4.65 19.02
N VAL A 259 -5.86 -4.61 18.24
CA VAL A 259 -5.36 -3.39 17.59
C VAL A 259 -5.63 -3.47 16.10
N CYS A 260 -6.11 -2.38 15.52
CA CYS A 260 -6.33 -2.24 14.08
C CYS A 260 -5.93 -0.85 13.59
N ASN A 261 -5.09 -0.81 12.57
CA ASN A 261 -4.79 0.39 11.81
C ASN A 261 -5.26 0.20 10.36
N PRO A 262 -6.58 0.32 10.09
CA PRO A 262 -7.11 0.11 8.75
C PRO A 262 -6.65 1.22 7.79
N PRO A 263 -6.75 1.05 6.46
CA PRO A 263 -6.54 2.14 5.52
C PRO A 263 -7.48 3.31 5.82
N TRP A 264 -6.97 4.53 5.81
CA TRP A 264 -7.72 5.69 6.32
C TRP A 264 -8.63 6.36 5.30
N LEU A 265 -8.28 6.30 4.01
CA LEU A 265 -8.98 7.03 2.96
C LEU A 265 -9.97 6.12 2.23
N PRO A 266 -11.27 6.49 2.17
CA PRO A 266 -12.22 5.76 1.34
C PRO A 266 -11.87 5.94 -0.14
N GLY A 267 -11.75 4.83 -0.86
CA GLY A 267 -11.45 4.85 -2.29
C GLY A 267 -10.86 3.54 -2.79
N THR A 268 -10.98 3.31 -4.10
CA THR A 268 -10.43 2.11 -4.74
C THR A 268 -8.91 2.24 -4.91
N PRO A 269 -8.10 1.31 -4.36
CA PRO A 269 -6.66 1.32 -4.58
C PRO A 269 -6.32 1.03 -6.05
N THR A 270 -5.23 1.62 -6.56
CA THR A 270 -4.73 1.41 -7.92
C THR A 270 -3.43 0.61 -7.96
N SER A 271 -2.95 0.17 -6.81
CA SER A 271 -1.79 -0.72 -6.68
C SER A 271 -1.84 -1.45 -5.34
N ALA A 272 -1.07 -2.53 -5.20
CA ALA A 272 -0.96 -3.27 -3.94
C ALA A 272 -0.49 -2.38 -2.76
N LEU A 273 0.41 -1.43 -3.01
CA LEU A 273 0.85 -0.49 -1.98
C LEU A 273 -0.27 0.48 -1.54
N GLU A 274 -1.13 0.88 -2.48
CA GLU A 274 -2.26 1.76 -2.18
C GLU A 274 -3.34 1.09 -1.33
N SER A 275 -3.43 -0.25 -1.28
CA SER A 275 -4.35 -0.99 -0.41
C SER A 275 -4.08 -0.73 1.08
N GLY A 276 -2.88 -0.32 1.47
CA GLY A 276 -2.58 0.14 2.84
C GLY A 276 -2.99 1.58 3.13
N VAL A 277 -3.53 2.32 2.14
CA VAL A 277 -3.94 3.72 2.27
C VAL A 277 -5.41 3.92 1.96
N TYR A 278 -5.91 3.21 0.95
CA TYR A 278 -7.28 3.32 0.44
C TYR A 278 -8.05 2.03 0.71
N ASP A 279 -9.24 2.20 1.28
CA ASP A 279 -10.20 1.14 1.57
C ASP A 279 -11.53 1.49 0.92
N GLU A 280 -11.94 0.71 -0.07
CA GLU A 280 -13.18 0.94 -0.79
C GLU A 280 -14.37 0.84 0.16
N ASN A 281 -15.14 1.91 0.24
CA ASN A 281 -16.28 2.05 1.17
C ASN A 281 -15.91 1.90 2.65
N SER A 282 -14.63 2.04 3.02
CA SER A 282 -14.13 1.79 4.40
C SER A 282 -14.52 0.41 4.93
N SER A 283 -14.44 -0.61 4.07
CA SER A 283 -14.90 -1.98 4.38
C SER A 283 -14.17 -2.58 5.57
N MET A 284 -12.85 -2.46 5.63
CA MET A 284 -12.06 -2.98 6.74
C MET A 284 -12.42 -2.30 8.09
N LEU A 285 -12.65 -0.97 8.06
CA LEU A 285 -13.12 -0.25 9.25
C LEU A 285 -14.47 -0.77 9.72
N HIS A 286 -15.40 -1.03 8.78
CA HIS A 286 -16.73 -1.55 9.12
C HIS A 286 -16.65 -2.97 9.68
N ASP A 287 -15.88 -3.85 9.03
CA ASP A 287 -15.69 -5.24 9.47
C ASP A 287 -15.01 -5.28 10.85
N PHE A 288 -14.01 -4.42 11.09
CA PHE A 288 -13.39 -4.28 12.40
C PHE A 288 -14.41 -3.91 13.48
N LEU A 289 -15.19 -2.84 13.27
CA LEU A 289 -16.17 -2.38 14.27
C LEU A 289 -17.25 -3.42 14.53
N SER A 290 -17.76 -4.09 13.50
CA SER A 290 -18.83 -5.08 13.63
C SER A 290 -18.35 -6.37 14.29
N GLY A 291 -17.10 -6.78 14.06
CA GLY A 291 -16.52 -8.00 14.63
C GLY A 291 -15.92 -7.82 16.02
N LEU A 292 -15.56 -6.57 16.41
CA LEU A 292 -14.75 -6.32 17.60
C LEU A 292 -15.35 -6.91 18.88
N ARG A 293 -16.66 -6.69 19.11
CA ARG A 293 -17.32 -7.15 20.33
C ARG A 293 -17.29 -8.69 20.50
N ALA A 294 -17.43 -9.42 19.39
CA ALA A 294 -17.44 -10.89 19.41
C ALA A 294 -16.06 -11.51 19.68
N HIS A 295 -14.99 -10.73 19.52
CA HIS A 295 -13.63 -11.21 19.71
C HIS A 295 -12.92 -10.59 20.93
N LEU A 296 -13.63 -9.77 21.71
CA LEU A 296 -13.11 -9.24 22.96
C LEU A 296 -13.51 -10.11 24.15
N ARG A 297 -12.53 -10.46 24.96
CA ARG A 297 -12.76 -11.04 26.29
C ARG A 297 -13.48 -10.05 27.20
N PRO A 298 -14.17 -10.52 28.24
CA PRO A 298 -14.72 -9.63 29.26
C PRO A 298 -13.65 -8.70 29.83
N GLY A 299 -13.89 -7.38 29.73
CA GLY A 299 -12.93 -6.35 30.14
C GLY A 299 -11.82 -6.05 29.11
N GLY A 300 -11.85 -6.67 27.95
CA GLY A 300 -10.91 -6.39 26.86
C GLY A 300 -11.20 -5.09 26.13
N GLU A 301 -10.23 -4.62 25.38
CA GLU A 301 -10.27 -3.34 24.63
C GLU A 301 -9.92 -3.51 23.15
N GLY A 302 -10.59 -2.74 22.29
CA GLY A 302 -10.20 -2.53 20.91
C GLY A 302 -9.47 -1.19 20.75
N TRP A 303 -8.33 -1.18 20.07
CA TRP A 303 -7.60 0.04 19.73
C TRP A 303 -7.70 0.30 18.22
N LEU A 304 -8.46 1.32 17.86
CA LEU A 304 -8.65 1.74 16.48
C LEU A 304 -7.80 2.97 16.18
N ILE A 305 -6.96 2.87 15.17
CA ILE A 305 -6.09 3.97 14.74
C ILE A 305 -6.62 4.57 13.44
N LEU A 306 -6.94 5.86 13.45
CA LEU A 306 -7.46 6.57 12.27
C LEU A 306 -6.86 7.98 12.16
N SER A 307 -6.76 8.47 10.93
CA SER A 307 -6.57 9.89 10.65
C SER A 307 -7.91 10.60 10.43
N ASP A 308 -7.98 11.87 10.78
CA ASP A 308 -9.10 12.78 10.46
C ASP A 308 -9.00 13.35 9.02
N LEU A 309 -8.01 12.93 8.24
CA LEU A 309 -7.86 13.40 6.86
C LEU A 309 -9.10 13.17 5.99
N PRO A 310 -9.83 12.03 6.06
CA PRO A 310 -11.10 11.86 5.34
C PRO A 310 -12.14 12.89 5.72
N GLU A 311 -12.20 13.28 6.98
CA GLU A 311 -13.14 14.30 7.48
C GLU A 311 -12.79 15.69 6.91
N ARG A 312 -11.50 16.04 6.90
CA ARG A 312 -10.99 17.29 6.31
C ARG A 312 -11.15 17.37 4.79
N LEU A 313 -11.23 16.23 4.13
CA LEU A 313 -11.49 16.12 2.70
C LEU A 313 -12.97 15.96 2.36
N GLY A 314 -13.87 16.03 3.34
CA GLY A 314 -15.31 15.87 3.12
C GLY A 314 -15.73 14.48 2.64
N LEU A 315 -14.91 13.45 2.88
CA LEU A 315 -15.16 12.08 2.46
C LEU A 315 -15.92 11.25 3.49
N ARG A 316 -15.92 11.69 4.72
CA ARG A 316 -16.64 11.14 5.88
C ARG A 316 -16.82 12.26 6.89
N THR A 317 -17.89 12.24 7.66
CA THR A 317 -18.06 13.14 8.79
C THR A 317 -17.62 12.48 10.10
N ARG A 318 -17.30 13.30 11.09
CA ARG A 318 -17.01 12.80 12.45
C ARG A 318 -18.21 12.10 13.06
N SER A 319 -19.42 12.64 12.83
CA SER A 319 -20.67 12.04 13.31
C SER A 319 -20.87 10.63 12.77
N GLU A 320 -20.66 10.41 11.45
CA GLU A 320 -20.76 9.08 10.85
C GLU A 320 -19.83 8.07 11.52
N LEU A 321 -18.59 8.44 11.87
CA LEU A 321 -17.68 7.56 12.58
C LEU A 321 -18.21 7.22 13.98
N LEU A 322 -18.65 8.20 14.75
CA LEU A 322 -19.16 8.02 16.11
C LEU A 322 -20.46 7.21 16.12
N ASP A 323 -21.36 7.44 15.17
CA ASP A 323 -22.60 6.69 15.00
C ASP A 323 -22.32 5.22 14.67
N ARG A 324 -21.33 4.93 13.84
CA ARG A 324 -20.91 3.55 13.53
C ARG A 324 -20.35 2.83 14.75
N ILE A 325 -19.48 3.48 15.52
CA ILE A 325 -18.96 2.93 16.78
C ILE A 325 -20.12 2.60 17.73
N THR A 326 -21.07 3.53 17.88
CA THR A 326 -22.24 3.36 18.73
C THR A 326 -23.14 2.22 18.26
N THR A 327 -23.42 2.15 16.96
CA THR A 327 -24.25 1.11 16.33
C THR A 327 -23.63 -0.29 16.46
N ALA A 328 -22.29 -0.36 16.47
CA ALA A 328 -21.55 -1.61 16.74
C ALA A 328 -21.62 -2.06 18.24
N GLY A 329 -22.34 -1.34 19.09
CA GLY A 329 -22.46 -1.63 20.53
C GLY A 329 -21.14 -1.32 21.28
N LEU A 330 -20.38 -0.36 20.80
CA LEU A 330 -19.10 0.06 21.36
C LEU A 330 -19.20 1.50 21.88
N HIS A 331 -18.29 1.88 22.80
CA HIS A 331 -18.07 3.28 23.18
C HIS A 331 -16.58 3.57 23.34
N ILE A 332 -16.23 4.84 23.18
CA ILE A 332 -14.86 5.34 23.32
C ILE A 332 -14.63 5.65 24.80
N THR A 333 -13.65 4.98 25.42
CA THR A 333 -13.21 5.25 26.80
C THR A 333 -12.08 6.26 26.88
N ALA A 334 -11.25 6.33 25.83
CA ALA A 334 -10.16 7.30 25.73
C ALA A 334 -9.77 7.51 24.26
N GLN A 335 -9.17 8.67 23.99
CA GLN A 335 -8.59 9.03 22.70
C GLN A 335 -7.22 9.64 22.93
N LEU A 336 -6.23 9.17 22.17
CA LEU A 336 -4.88 9.73 22.13
C LEU A 336 -4.65 10.30 20.74
N ASP A 337 -4.15 11.52 20.66
CA ASP A 337 -3.97 12.24 19.40
C ASP A 337 -2.51 12.60 19.16
N THR A 338 -2.10 12.61 17.89
CA THR A 338 -0.80 13.10 17.45
C THR A 338 -0.90 13.73 16.07
N ARG A 339 0.05 14.60 15.77
CA ARG A 339 0.17 15.19 14.42
C ARG A 339 1.20 14.47 13.59
N PRO A 340 1.03 14.42 12.25
CA PRO A 340 2.04 13.87 11.37
C PRO A 340 3.37 14.62 11.50
N THR A 341 4.46 13.90 11.74
CA THR A 341 5.83 14.46 11.82
C THR A 341 6.61 14.30 10.52
N HIS A 342 6.08 13.54 9.57
CA HIS A 342 6.74 13.21 8.32
C HIS A 342 6.81 14.43 7.38
N THR A 343 7.98 14.67 6.77
CA THR A 343 8.24 15.83 5.88
C THR A 343 7.24 15.98 4.72
N ARG A 344 6.68 14.87 4.20
CA ARG A 344 5.66 14.91 3.14
C ARG A 344 4.29 15.41 3.64
N ALA A 345 4.02 15.41 4.93
CA ALA A 345 2.79 16.01 5.47
C ALA A 345 2.78 17.52 5.27
N ASN A 346 3.98 18.13 5.27
CA ASN A 346 4.18 19.56 5.12
C ASN A 346 4.64 19.97 3.71
N ASP A 347 4.51 19.08 2.69
CA ASP A 347 4.88 19.42 1.31
C ASP A 347 3.86 20.42 0.74
N PRO A 348 4.23 21.68 0.50
CA PRO A 348 3.33 22.72 -0.01
C PRO A 348 2.84 22.44 -1.44
N ASN A 349 3.54 21.56 -2.17
CA ASN A 349 3.15 21.15 -3.53
C ASN A 349 2.14 19.99 -3.52
N SER A 350 1.78 19.47 -2.35
CA SER A 350 0.73 18.47 -2.24
C SER A 350 -0.62 19.10 -2.59
N PRO A 351 -1.47 18.47 -3.42
CA PRO A 351 -2.79 19.01 -3.75
C PRO A 351 -3.71 19.17 -2.54
N PHE A 352 -3.37 18.57 -1.39
CA PHE A 352 -4.11 18.64 -0.13
C PHE A 352 -3.22 19.12 1.01
N ALA A 353 -2.26 20.01 0.71
CA ALA A 353 -1.28 20.50 1.68
C ALA A 353 -1.93 21.06 2.96
N THR A 354 -2.97 21.89 2.83
CA THR A 354 -3.68 22.47 3.96
C THR A 354 -4.36 21.40 4.83
N ALA A 355 -5.08 20.43 4.22
CA ALA A 355 -5.73 19.36 4.95
C ALA A 355 -4.70 18.44 5.64
N ARG A 356 -3.59 18.14 4.97
CA ARG A 356 -2.50 17.30 5.53
C ARG A 356 -1.74 18.00 6.65
N ALA A 357 -1.47 19.28 6.54
CA ALA A 357 -0.80 20.05 7.59
C ALA A 357 -1.64 20.16 8.88
N ALA A 358 -2.97 20.11 8.72
CA ALA A 358 -3.92 20.14 9.84
C ALA A 358 -4.32 18.74 10.32
N GLU A 359 -3.85 17.66 9.66
CA GLU A 359 -4.21 16.26 9.94
C GLU A 359 -3.87 15.87 11.38
N THR A 360 -4.76 15.11 11.99
CA THR A 360 -4.57 14.51 13.31
C THR A 360 -4.76 12.99 13.17
N THR A 361 -3.81 12.22 13.69
CA THR A 361 -3.92 10.77 13.83
C THR A 361 -4.32 10.46 15.26
N SER A 362 -5.38 9.66 15.42
CA SER A 362 -5.99 9.32 16.72
C SER A 362 -5.96 7.82 16.96
N LEU A 363 -5.68 7.41 18.18
CA LEU A 363 -5.93 6.08 18.69
C LEU A 363 -7.16 6.14 19.60
N TYR A 364 -8.23 5.44 19.20
CA TYR A 364 -9.47 5.31 19.97
C TYR A 364 -9.43 4.02 20.77
N ARG A 365 -9.63 4.10 22.09
CA ARG A 365 -9.83 2.94 22.96
C ARG A 365 -11.33 2.64 23.02
N LEU A 366 -11.70 1.47 22.51
CA LEU A 366 -13.08 1.04 22.35
C LEU A 366 -13.37 -0.13 23.30
N VAL A 367 -14.49 -0.07 23.98
CA VAL A 367 -14.98 -1.19 24.80
C VAL A 367 -16.45 -1.48 24.48
N PRO A 368 -16.94 -2.72 24.67
CA PRO A 368 -18.36 -3.03 24.60
C PRO A 368 -19.19 -2.17 25.58
N ARG A 369 -20.40 -1.82 25.16
CA ARG A 369 -21.39 -1.14 26.02
C ARG A 369 -22.03 -2.12 26.97
#